data_26c0a58f0c39af1c9830295121f0ab21
#
_entry.id   26c0a58f0c39af1c9830295121f0ab21
#
_cell.length_a   1.000
_cell.length_b   1.000
_cell.length_c   1.000
_cell.angle_alpha   90.00
_cell.angle_beta   90.00
_cell.angle_gamma   90.00
#
_symmetry.space_group_name_H-M   'P 1'
#
loop_
_entity.id
_entity.type
_entity.pdbx_description
1 polymer ?
#
loop_
_entity_poly.entity_id
_entity_poly.type
_entity_poly.pdbx_seq_one_letter_code
_entity_poly.pdbx_strand_id
1 'polypeptide(L)'
;MNAHRFAPAAPDESYVYGACTPGWHSAADREAARSDWIQFMQREGVERVCCLLSGCQLDECGALLDDYRTAFGDGHVRHVPVRDHHLLPEEKLTDDILPFLVEARSGESPVVVHCLAGIGRTGQALAGWLVYSHDYGPERAIETVQEQGRDPMEPVEAGNADREELRELLASVARL
;
A
#
# COMPACT_ATOMS: atom_id res chain seq x y z
N MET A 1 11.29 -13.84 -0.98
CA MET A 1 10.67 -12.54 -0.61
C MET A 1 11.70 -11.74 0.16
N ASN A 2 11.88 -10.46 -0.14
CA ASN A 2 12.86 -9.63 0.58
C ASN A 2 12.36 -9.25 1.99
N ALA A 3 13.28 -8.68 2.80
CA ALA A 3 13.04 -8.40 4.22
C ALA A 3 11.83 -7.48 4.51
N HIS A 4 11.38 -6.69 3.53
CA HIS A 4 10.29 -5.72 3.69
C HIS A 4 9.05 -6.10 2.89
N ARG A 5 8.95 -7.30 2.35
CA ARG A 5 7.87 -7.70 1.43
C ARG A 5 7.70 -6.71 0.26
N PHE A 6 8.79 -6.10 -0.16
CA PHE A 6 8.78 -5.13 -1.25
C PHE A 6 8.61 -5.85 -2.59
N ALA A 7 7.57 -5.50 -3.32
CA ALA A 7 7.27 -6.01 -4.65
C ALA A 7 6.39 -5.02 -5.43
N PRO A 8 6.47 -4.99 -6.77
CA PRO A 8 5.58 -4.18 -7.59
C PRO A 8 4.13 -4.67 -7.51
N ALA A 9 3.18 -3.83 -7.93
CA ALA A 9 1.77 -4.22 -8.02
C ALA A 9 1.52 -5.33 -9.06
N ALA A 10 2.31 -5.33 -10.13
CA ALA A 10 2.33 -6.34 -11.18
C ALA A 10 3.75 -6.49 -11.74
N PRO A 11 4.09 -7.59 -12.45
CA PRO A 11 5.45 -7.81 -12.95
C PRO A 11 5.98 -6.71 -13.88
N ASP A 12 5.10 -6.02 -14.58
CA ASP A 12 5.40 -4.93 -15.51
C ASP A 12 5.14 -3.52 -14.94
N GLU A 13 4.81 -3.44 -13.64
CA GLU A 13 4.61 -2.16 -12.96
C GLU A 13 5.96 -1.61 -12.44
N SER A 14 6.24 -0.35 -12.76
CA SER A 14 7.53 0.29 -12.47
C SER A 14 7.44 1.45 -11.48
N TYR A 15 6.25 1.87 -11.08
CA TYR A 15 6.05 3.06 -10.26
C TYR A 15 5.31 2.79 -8.95
N VAL A 16 4.51 1.71 -8.88
CA VAL A 16 3.67 1.42 -7.71
C VAL A 16 4.04 0.08 -7.09
N TYR A 17 4.54 0.16 -5.88
CA TYR A 17 5.03 -0.96 -5.09
C TYR A 17 4.26 -1.13 -3.79
N GLY A 18 4.35 -2.31 -3.21
CA GLY A 18 3.85 -2.58 -1.86
C GLY A 18 4.95 -3.06 -0.94
N ALA A 19 4.78 -2.85 0.37
CA ALA A 19 5.68 -3.32 1.41
C ALA A 19 4.95 -3.55 2.74
N CYS A 20 5.63 -4.15 3.73
CA CYS A 20 5.20 -4.12 5.13
C CYS A 20 5.72 -2.85 5.82
N THR A 21 5.18 -2.57 7.01
CA THR A 21 5.69 -1.50 7.89
C THR A 21 7.14 -1.78 8.32
N PRO A 22 7.94 -0.75 8.60
CA PRO A 22 9.27 -0.95 9.20
C PRO A 22 9.24 -1.82 10.45
N GLY A 23 10.14 -2.77 10.55
CA GLY A 23 10.28 -3.62 11.73
C GLY A 23 9.26 -4.75 11.85
N TRP A 24 8.41 -4.98 10.86
CA TRP A 24 7.41 -6.06 10.89
C TRP A 24 8.02 -7.44 11.21
N HIS A 25 9.19 -7.74 10.70
CA HIS A 25 9.89 -9.01 10.90
C HIS A 25 11.02 -8.95 11.93
N SER A 26 11.18 -7.84 12.65
CA SER A 26 12.32 -7.59 13.51
C SER A 26 11.89 -7.23 14.92
N ALA A 27 12.54 -7.85 15.92
CA ALA A 27 12.50 -7.39 17.31
C ALA A 27 13.51 -6.26 17.60
N ALA A 28 14.16 -5.70 16.57
CA ALA A 28 15.13 -4.62 16.69
C ALA A 28 14.52 -3.33 17.21
N ASP A 29 15.38 -2.41 17.62
CA ASP A 29 15.02 -1.04 17.92
C ASP A 29 14.17 -0.41 16.80
N ARG A 30 13.06 0.21 17.16
CA ARG A 30 12.11 0.81 16.20
C ARG A 30 12.75 1.89 15.34
N GLU A 31 13.63 2.70 15.90
CA GLU A 31 14.33 3.76 15.17
C GLU A 31 15.30 3.15 14.14
N ALA A 32 16.07 2.15 14.53
CA ALA A 32 16.94 1.42 13.62
C ALA A 32 16.15 0.72 12.50
N ALA A 33 15.03 0.09 12.82
CA ALA A 33 14.15 -0.56 11.84
C ALA A 33 13.56 0.44 10.83
N ARG A 34 13.16 1.64 11.27
CA ARG A 34 12.69 2.71 10.38
C ARG A 34 13.79 3.21 9.46
N SER A 35 14.98 3.44 10.01
CA SER A 35 16.15 3.87 9.23
C SER A 35 16.52 2.85 8.16
N ASP A 36 16.57 1.58 8.51
CA ASP A 36 16.87 0.49 7.56
C ASP A 36 15.83 0.39 6.45
N TRP A 37 14.55 0.50 6.79
CA TRP A 37 13.45 0.47 5.82
C TRP A 37 13.51 1.67 4.86
N ILE A 38 13.71 2.87 5.37
CA ILE A 38 13.84 4.10 4.57
C ILE A 38 15.03 3.99 3.60
N GLN A 39 16.19 3.57 4.11
CA GLN A 39 17.38 3.39 3.27
C GLN A 39 17.18 2.32 2.19
N PHE A 40 16.50 1.22 2.53
CA PHE A 40 16.14 0.20 1.54
C PHE A 40 15.25 0.80 0.45
N MET A 41 14.17 1.49 0.80
CA MET A 41 13.25 2.08 -0.17
C MET A 41 13.96 3.09 -1.09
N GLN A 42 14.83 3.93 -0.53
CA GLN A 42 15.62 4.88 -1.32
C GLN A 42 16.59 4.18 -2.29
N ARG A 43 17.23 3.08 -1.87
CA ARG A 43 18.08 2.27 -2.76
C ARG A 43 17.30 1.60 -3.90
N GLU A 44 16.05 1.23 -3.65
CA GLU A 44 15.14 0.70 -4.68
C GLU A 44 14.52 1.80 -5.57
N GLY A 45 14.88 3.06 -5.37
CA GLY A 45 14.40 4.19 -6.17
C GLY A 45 13.04 4.72 -5.76
N VAL A 46 12.51 4.31 -4.60
CA VAL A 46 11.24 4.83 -4.07
C VAL A 46 11.43 6.28 -3.61
N GLU A 47 10.53 7.14 -4.02
CA GLU A 47 10.53 8.57 -3.70
C GLU A 47 9.29 9.02 -2.92
N ARG A 48 8.24 8.19 -2.87
CA ARG A 48 6.96 8.49 -2.22
C ARG A 48 6.49 7.35 -1.33
N VAL A 49 5.77 7.67 -0.26
CA VAL A 49 5.21 6.69 0.68
C VAL A 49 3.72 6.96 0.90
N CYS A 50 2.89 5.93 0.70
CA CYS A 50 1.48 5.92 1.08
C CYS A 50 1.30 4.94 2.27
N CYS A 51 1.06 5.48 3.45
CA CYS A 51 0.90 4.73 4.70
C CYS A 51 -0.58 4.51 5.01
N LEU A 52 -1.00 3.24 5.09
CA LEU A 52 -2.38 2.84 5.37
C LEU A 52 -2.61 2.42 6.84
N LEU A 53 -1.64 2.62 7.72
CA LEU A 53 -1.80 2.28 9.14
C LEU A 53 -2.99 3.02 9.75
N SER A 54 -3.78 2.32 10.56
CA SER A 54 -4.81 2.95 11.39
C SER A 54 -4.18 3.92 12.40
N GLY A 55 -4.99 4.83 12.96
CA GLY A 55 -4.49 5.76 13.97
C GLY A 55 -3.82 5.07 15.15
N CYS A 56 -4.43 4.01 15.69
CA CYS A 56 -3.86 3.24 16.80
C CYS A 56 -2.53 2.57 16.43
N GLN A 57 -2.44 1.99 15.24
CA GLN A 57 -1.20 1.38 14.76
C GLN A 57 -0.09 2.41 14.55
N LEU A 58 -0.45 3.58 14.05
CA LEU A 58 0.48 4.68 13.86
C LEU A 58 1.02 5.22 15.21
N ASP A 59 0.15 5.35 16.21
CA ASP A 59 0.53 5.79 17.55
C ASP A 59 1.57 4.85 18.19
N GLU A 60 1.49 3.56 17.89
CA GLU A 60 2.47 2.56 18.34
C GLU A 60 3.81 2.65 17.59
N CYS A 61 3.83 3.27 16.43
CA CYS A 61 5.03 3.39 15.58
C CYS A 61 5.91 4.61 15.92
N GLY A 62 5.52 5.46 16.87
CA GLY A 62 6.26 6.65 17.25
C GLY A 62 6.33 7.70 16.12
N ALA A 63 7.52 8.18 15.80
CA ALA A 63 7.74 9.26 14.83
C ALA A 63 7.77 8.79 13.35
N LEU A 64 7.04 7.74 12.99
CA LEU A 64 7.11 7.13 11.66
C LEU A 64 6.86 8.12 10.51
N LEU A 65 5.77 8.89 10.58
CA LEU A 65 5.44 9.84 9.51
C LEU A 65 6.42 11.02 9.46
N ASP A 66 6.96 11.45 10.59
CA ASP A 66 7.95 12.53 10.65
C ASP A 66 9.27 12.07 10.02
N ASP A 67 9.68 10.83 10.28
CA ASP A 67 10.87 10.23 9.66
C ASP A 67 10.67 10.08 8.14
N TYR A 68 9.47 9.69 7.68
CA TYR A 68 9.15 9.63 6.25
C TYR A 68 9.21 11.02 5.60
N ARG A 69 8.59 12.04 6.21
CA ARG A 69 8.61 13.42 5.69
C ARG A 69 10.02 13.98 5.61
N THR A 70 10.83 13.68 6.60
CA THR A 70 12.25 14.08 6.60
C THR A 70 13.02 13.43 5.46
N ALA A 71 12.78 12.15 5.19
CA ALA A 71 13.51 11.38 4.19
C ALA A 71 13.03 11.61 2.75
N PHE A 72 11.71 11.74 2.53
CA PHE A 72 11.09 11.79 1.21
C PHE A 72 10.50 13.16 0.85
N GLY A 73 10.30 14.04 1.83
CA GLY A 73 9.64 15.34 1.67
C GLY A 73 8.14 15.30 2.02
N ASP A 74 7.61 16.42 2.52
CA ASP A 74 6.23 16.51 3.00
C ASP A 74 5.18 16.18 1.91
N GLY A 75 5.39 16.64 0.69
CA GLY A 75 4.48 16.39 -0.45
C GLY A 75 4.55 14.95 -0.99
N HIS A 76 5.53 14.18 -0.55
CA HIS A 76 5.78 12.80 -0.99
C HIS A 76 5.31 11.76 0.03
N VAL A 77 4.66 12.17 1.10
CA VAL A 77 4.13 11.27 2.13
C VAL A 77 2.62 11.47 2.26
N ARG A 78 1.85 10.41 2.09
CA ARG A 78 0.40 10.39 2.28
C ARG A 78 0.05 9.39 3.38
N HIS A 79 -0.69 9.83 4.38
CA HIS A 79 -1.30 8.95 5.37
C HIS A 79 -2.80 8.85 5.14
N VAL A 80 -3.27 7.65 4.86
CA VAL A 80 -4.69 7.32 4.68
C VAL A 80 -5.03 6.23 5.69
N PRO A 81 -5.53 6.57 6.88
CA PRO A 81 -5.79 5.59 7.93
C PRO A 81 -6.93 4.65 7.53
N VAL A 82 -6.63 3.35 7.51
CA VAL A 82 -7.59 2.29 7.22
C VAL A 82 -7.60 1.27 8.35
N ARG A 83 -8.79 0.84 8.75
CA ARG A 83 -8.97 -0.18 9.79
C ARG A 83 -8.41 -1.52 9.32
N ASP A 84 -7.64 -2.18 10.20
CA ASP A 84 -7.05 -3.48 9.90
C ASP A 84 -8.12 -4.56 9.67
N HIS A 85 -7.84 -5.50 8.78
CA HIS A 85 -8.75 -6.60 8.39
C HIS A 85 -10.12 -6.15 7.85
N HIS A 86 -10.23 -4.92 7.34
CA HIS A 86 -11.44 -4.38 6.72
C HIS A 86 -11.20 -3.95 5.27
N LEU A 87 -12.28 -3.82 4.50
CA LEU A 87 -12.20 -3.21 3.18
C LEU A 87 -11.78 -1.74 3.30
N LEU A 88 -11.02 -1.29 2.30
CA LEU A 88 -10.80 0.12 2.08
C LEU A 88 -12.16 0.81 1.86
N PRO A 89 -12.47 1.90 2.57
CA PRO A 89 -13.59 2.75 2.17
C PRO A 89 -13.39 3.25 0.74
N GLU A 90 -14.45 3.20 -0.08
CA GLU A 90 -14.39 3.59 -1.49
C GLU A 90 -13.81 4.99 -1.67
N GLU A 91 -14.30 5.97 -0.88
CA GLU A 91 -13.83 7.34 -0.92
C GLU A 91 -12.33 7.49 -0.61
N LYS A 92 -11.78 6.67 0.28
CA LYS A 92 -10.33 6.69 0.56
C LYS A 92 -9.52 6.12 -0.60
N LEU A 93 -10.04 5.10 -1.27
CA LEU A 93 -9.40 4.56 -2.45
C LEU A 93 -9.45 5.56 -3.61
N THR A 94 -10.61 6.13 -3.90
CA THR A 94 -10.84 7.01 -5.06
C THR A 94 -10.31 8.42 -4.89
N ASP A 95 -10.41 9.00 -3.70
CA ASP A 95 -10.14 10.42 -3.47
C ASP A 95 -8.77 10.69 -2.84
N ASP A 96 -8.20 9.70 -2.14
CA ASP A 96 -6.92 9.86 -1.45
C ASP A 96 -5.80 8.99 -2.03
N ILE A 97 -6.04 7.68 -2.19
CA ILE A 97 -4.98 6.74 -2.59
C ILE A 97 -4.69 6.85 -4.08
N LEU A 98 -5.69 6.62 -4.94
CA LEU A 98 -5.48 6.61 -6.39
C LEU A 98 -4.91 7.93 -6.93
N PRO A 99 -5.38 9.12 -6.54
CA PRO A 99 -4.78 10.37 -6.99
C PRO A 99 -3.30 10.47 -6.64
N PHE A 100 -2.90 10.03 -5.45
CA PHE A 100 -1.51 10.03 -5.04
C PHE A 100 -0.63 9.07 -5.87
N LEU A 101 -1.17 7.91 -6.25
CA LEU A 101 -0.50 6.96 -7.15
C LEU A 101 -0.42 7.49 -8.58
N VAL A 102 -1.46 8.19 -9.06
CA VAL A 102 -1.46 8.88 -10.37
C VAL A 102 -0.38 9.95 -10.44
N GLU A 103 -0.25 10.77 -9.38
CA GLU A 103 0.82 11.76 -9.28
C GLU A 103 2.21 11.11 -9.34
N ALA A 104 2.40 9.98 -8.65
CA ALA A 104 3.65 9.24 -8.65
C ALA A 104 4.02 8.78 -10.07
N ARG A 105 3.08 8.15 -10.77
CA ARG A 105 3.30 7.70 -12.15
C ARG A 105 3.54 8.85 -13.12
N SER A 106 2.73 9.91 -13.04
CA SER A 106 2.84 11.07 -13.91
C SER A 106 4.13 11.86 -13.72
N GLY A 107 4.64 11.87 -12.49
CA GLY A 107 5.91 12.50 -12.12
C GLY A 107 7.13 11.59 -12.26
N GLU A 108 6.94 10.35 -12.74
CA GLU A 108 7.99 9.31 -12.76
C GLU A 108 8.70 9.14 -11.41
N SER A 109 7.93 9.23 -10.32
CA SER A 109 8.40 9.24 -8.92
C SER A 109 7.83 8.03 -8.18
N PRO A 110 8.56 6.90 -8.13
CA PRO A 110 8.04 5.64 -7.61
C PRO A 110 7.53 5.73 -6.17
N VAL A 111 6.38 5.10 -5.91
CA VAL A 111 5.69 5.11 -4.63
C VAL A 111 5.60 3.71 -4.05
N VAL A 112 5.78 3.61 -2.73
CA VAL A 112 5.47 2.40 -1.97
C VAL A 112 4.21 2.60 -1.13
N VAL A 113 3.28 1.66 -1.23
CA VAL A 113 2.08 1.56 -0.39
C VAL A 113 2.35 0.52 0.68
N HIS A 114 2.11 0.85 1.95
CA HIS A 114 2.22 -0.13 3.02
C HIS A 114 1.09 -0.02 4.05
N CYS A 115 0.78 -1.13 4.66
CA CYS A 115 0.00 -1.22 5.89
C CYS A 115 0.85 -1.86 6.98
N LEU A 116 0.31 -2.67 7.88
CA LEU A 116 1.10 -3.34 8.91
C LEU A 116 1.92 -4.50 8.31
N ALA A 117 1.25 -5.57 7.87
CA ALA A 117 1.90 -6.73 7.27
C ALA A 117 2.24 -6.56 5.77
N GLY A 118 1.66 -5.56 5.11
CA GLY A 118 1.79 -5.35 3.67
C GLY A 118 1.00 -6.36 2.83
N ILE A 119 -0.08 -6.92 3.36
CA ILE A 119 -0.86 -8.00 2.73
C ILE A 119 -2.25 -7.53 2.33
N GLY A 120 -3.18 -7.33 3.28
CA GLY A 120 -4.59 -7.09 3.01
C GLY A 120 -4.88 -5.71 2.44
N ARG A 121 -4.76 -4.67 3.27
CA ARG A 121 -5.03 -3.27 2.87
C ARG A 121 -4.14 -2.83 1.71
N THR A 122 -2.85 -3.17 1.77
CA THR A 122 -1.91 -2.93 0.67
C THR A 122 -2.36 -3.66 -0.59
N GLY A 123 -2.76 -4.93 -0.49
CA GLY A 123 -3.27 -5.70 -1.61
C GLY A 123 -4.49 -5.07 -2.28
N GLN A 124 -5.45 -4.57 -1.50
CA GLN A 124 -6.64 -3.87 -2.01
C GLN A 124 -6.27 -2.59 -2.76
N ALA A 125 -5.37 -1.77 -2.19
CA ALA A 125 -4.91 -0.54 -2.84
C ALA A 125 -4.20 -0.83 -4.17
N LEU A 126 -3.33 -1.83 -4.21
CA LEU A 126 -2.62 -2.23 -5.42
C LEU A 126 -3.55 -2.88 -6.46
N ALA A 127 -4.52 -3.70 -6.04
CA ALA A 127 -5.55 -4.23 -6.95
C ALA A 127 -6.40 -3.09 -7.55
N GLY A 128 -6.81 -2.11 -6.74
CA GLY A 128 -7.50 -0.91 -7.23
C GLY A 128 -6.67 -0.14 -8.26
N TRP A 129 -5.37 0.00 -8.01
CA TRP A 129 -4.44 0.60 -8.96
C TRP A 129 -4.41 -0.13 -10.30
N LEU A 130 -4.33 -1.46 -10.30
CA LEU A 130 -4.31 -2.27 -11.53
C LEU A 130 -5.63 -2.16 -12.31
N VAL A 131 -6.77 -2.12 -11.61
CA VAL A 131 -8.07 -1.89 -12.27
C VAL A 131 -8.10 -0.51 -12.93
N TYR A 132 -7.64 0.52 -12.21
CA TYR A 132 -7.66 1.90 -12.69
C TYR A 132 -6.68 2.16 -13.84
N SER A 133 -5.42 1.72 -13.71
CA SER A 133 -4.33 2.14 -14.57
C SER A 133 -3.92 1.12 -15.65
N HIS A 134 -4.28 -0.15 -15.47
CA HIS A 134 -3.94 -1.25 -16.38
C HIS A 134 -5.17 -1.88 -17.05
N ASP A 135 -6.36 -1.31 -16.84
CA ASP A 135 -7.63 -1.85 -17.35
C ASP A 135 -7.89 -3.32 -16.98
N TYR A 136 -7.38 -3.75 -15.81
CA TYR A 136 -7.65 -5.11 -15.33
C TYR A 136 -9.09 -5.20 -14.80
N GLY A 137 -9.76 -6.34 -15.07
CA GLY A 137 -10.97 -6.67 -14.32
C GLY A 137 -10.64 -6.97 -12.85
N PRO A 138 -11.59 -6.84 -11.91
CA PRO A 138 -11.35 -7.07 -10.48
C PRO A 138 -10.71 -8.41 -10.16
N GLU A 139 -11.17 -9.50 -10.76
CA GLU A 139 -10.61 -10.84 -10.52
C GLU A 139 -9.14 -10.93 -10.94
N ARG A 140 -8.81 -10.44 -12.13
CA ARG A 140 -7.43 -10.43 -12.61
C ARG A 140 -6.53 -9.56 -11.72
N ALA A 141 -7.03 -8.43 -11.25
CA ALA A 141 -6.28 -7.57 -10.34
C ALA A 141 -5.99 -8.27 -9.00
N ILE A 142 -6.98 -8.96 -8.43
CA ILE A 142 -6.84 -9.76 -7.20
C ILE A 142 -5.77 -10.85 -7.42
N GLU A 143 -5.90 -11.66 -8.46
CA GLU A 143 -4.95 -12.74 -8.77
C GLU A 143 -3.53 -12.20 -8.96
N THR A 144 -3.38 -11.10 -9.71
CA THR A 144 -2.06 -10.50 -9.98
C THR A 144 -1.37 -10.05 -8.70
N VAL A 145 -2.06 -9.35 -7.81
CA VAL A 145 -1.44 -8.92 -6.55
C VAL A 145 -1.18 -10.08 -5.59
N GLN A 146 -1.98 -11.15 -5.65
CA GLN A 146 -1.72 -12.39 -4.90
C GLN A 146 -0.42 -13.06 -5.38
N GLU A 147 -0.15 -13.10 -6.67
CA GLU A 147 1.11 -13.57 -7.24
C GLU A 147 2.32 -12.73 -6.78
N GLN A 148 2.09 -11.46 -6.44
CA GLN A 148 3.10 -10.57 -5.87
C GLN A 148 3.19 -10.64 -4.32
N GLY A 149 2.53 -11.62 -3.70
CA GLY A 149 2.60 -11.85 -2.26
C GLY A 149 1.65 -11.01 -1.41
N ARG A 150 0.58 -10.44 -2.01
CA ARG A 150 -0.49 -9.70 -1.31
C ARG A 150 -1.73 -10.58 -1.20
N ASP A 151 -2.65 -10.20 -0.33
CA ASP A 151 -3.96 -10.85 -0.26
C ASP A 151 -5.09 -9.85 0.00
N PRO A 152 -5.70 -9.29 -1.06
CA PRO A 152 -6.85 -8.39 -0.90
C PRO A 152 -8.10 -9.08 -0.34
N MET A 153 -8.11 -10.42 -0.26
CA MET A 153 -9.18 -11.21 0.34
C MET A 153 -9.13 -11.28 1.87
N GLU A 154 -8.09 -10.77 2.50
CA GLU A 154 -7.92 -10.83 3.96
C GLU A 154 -9.17 -10.34 4.75
N PRO A 155 -9.89 -9.25 4.38
CA PRO A 155 -11.14 -8.88 5.07
C PRO A 155 -12.26 -9.91 4.94
N VAL A 156 -12.32 -10.61 3.81
CA VAL A 156 -13.30 -11.69 3.57
C VAL A 156 -12.99 -12.89 4.45
N GLU A 157 -11.74 -13.28 4.51
CA GLU A 157 -11.27 -14.37 5.37
C GLU A 157 -11.46 -14.06 6.86
N ALA A 158 -11.32 -12.80 7.24
CA ALA A 158 -11.58 -12.32 8.60
C ALA A 158 -13.07 -12.21 8.95
N GLY A 159 -13.98 -12.40 7.99
CA GLY A 159 -15.42 -12.29 8.19
C GLY A 159 -15.96 -10.86 8.30
N ASN A 160 -15.20 -9.87 7.84
CA ASN A 160 -15.55 -8.46 7.88
C ASN A 160 -16.11 -7.92 6.55
N ALA A 161 -16.10 -8.74 5.51
CA ALA A 161 -16.67 -8.43 4.20
C ALA A 161 -17.00 -9.73 3.46
N ASP A 162 -17.67 -9.63 2.32
CA ASP A 162 -17.78 -10.73 1.38
C ASP A 162 -17.02 -10.43 0.06
N ARG A 163 -16.88 -11.46 -0.76
CA ARG A 163 -16.12 -11.36 -2.02
C ARG A 163 -16.76 -10.37 -3.00
N GLU A 164 -18.09 -10.28 -3.01
CA GLU A 164 -18.81 -9.37 -3.90
C GLU A 164 -18.57 -7.90 -3.51
N GLU A 165 -18.55 -7.60 -2.21
CA GLU A 165 -18.19 -6.26 -1.72
C GLU A 165 -16.79 -5.83 -2.16
N LEU A 166 -15.82 -6.74 -2.11
CA LEU A 166 -14.48 -6.45 -2.65
C LEU A 166 -14.49 -6.23 -4.16
N ARG A 167 -15.24 -7.06 -4.91
CA ARG A 167 -15.37 -6.88 -6.37
C ARG A 167 -16.04 -5.57 -6.72
N GLU A 168 -17.08 -5.18 -6.01
CA GLU A 168 -17.79 -3.90 -6.20
C GLU A 168 -16.86 -2.72 -5.92
N LEU A 169 -16.09 -2.78 -4.83
CA LEU A 169 -15.07 -1.77 -4.52
C LEU A 169 -14.07 -1.61 -5.66
N LEU A 170 -13.52 -2.71 -6.17
CA LEU A 170 -12.55 -2.66 -7.26
C LEU A 170 -13.20 -2.24 -8.60
N ALA A 171 -14.44 -2.64 -8.86
CA ALA A 171 -15.17 -2.22 -10.05
C ALA A 171 -15.52 -0.72 -10.03
N SER A 172 -15.68 -0.12 -8.85
CA SER A 172 -15.99 1.31 -8.73
C SER A 172 -14.91 2.20 -9.32
N VAL A 173 -13.63 1.80 -9.20
CA VAL A 173 -12.51 2.59 -9.72
C VAL A 173 -12.36 2.52 -11.24
N ALA A 174 -12.91 1.53 -11.90
CA ALA A 174 -12.93 1.43 -13.36
C ALA A 174 -13.79 2.52 -14.03
N ARG A 175 -14.63 3.22 -13.24
CA ARG A 175 -15.54 4.26 -13.70
C ARG A 175 -15.00 5.68 -13.53
N LEU A 176 -13.80 5.80 -12.97
CA LEU A 176 -13.09 7.07 -12.81
C LEU A 176 -12.35 7.42 -14.12
#